data_f704a0f084b726a98abbf0055fc516c3
#
_entry.id   f704a0f084b726a98abbf0055fc516c3
#
_cell.length_a   1.000
_cell.length_b   1.000
_cell.length_c   1.000
_cell.angle_alpha   90.00
_cell.angle_beta   90.00
_cell.angle_gamma   90.00
#
_symmetry.space_group_name_H-M   'P 1'
#
loop_
_entity.id
_entity.type
_entity.pdbx_description
1 polymer ?
#
loop_
_entity_poly.entity_id
_entity_poly.type
_entity_poly.pdbx_seq_one_letter_code
_entity_poly.pdbx_strand_id
1 'polypeptide(L)'
;MKMNYKYILIQLAISLLTACEVIALGDHDKVIFTPSDPSDVKRTSILIEFTGWQCVFCPTAAEEAHRLKEQYGENLVVVAMHPKSNQFTNYGKNEKLNFTCPEADSIYVKMGGTATTEFPKGNLNMVKDETNGYFHKWENWGTLVSQAYAAPKPVVLSQEAYCIDTNTVFIAVDITNLDSLTMDATLQVWLTEDNVIGSQKKPEGTDKEYAHNHLMRASISPLWGEQLPIDAHMTQQVVYEYTLPEKVKKENCNIVALVSVNGEVIQANETKITFE
;
A
#
# COMPACT_ATOMS: atom_id res chain seq x y z
N MET A 1 36.80 -8.68 52.96
CA MET A 1 35.62 -7.95 52.55
C MET A 1 34.96 -8.74 51.42
N LYS A 2 33.88 -9.51 51.70
CA LYS A 2 33.20 -10.34 50.69
C LYS A 2 32.21 -9.46 49.93
N MET A 3 32.49 -9.14 48.69
CA MET A 3 31.65 -8.39 47.83
C MET A 3 30.42 -9.25 47.42
N ASN A 4 29.23 -8.71 47.63
CA ASN A 4 27.97 -9.43 47.50
C ASN A 4 27.58 -9.53 46.00
N TYR A 5 27.86 -10.67 45.38
CA TYR A 5 27.60 -10.97 43.95
C TYR A 5 26.12 -10.81 43.52
N LYS A 6 25.18 -10.76 44.45
CA LYS A 6 23.77 -10.54 44.17
C LYS A 6 23.47 -9.14 43.59
N TYR A 7 24.24 -8.13 43.97
CA TYR A 7 24.05 -6.75 43.45
C TYR A 7 24.67 -6.53 42.07
N ILE A 8 25.74 -7.30 41.74
CA ILE A 8 26.37 -7.22 40.41
C ILE A 8 25.45 -7.84 39.33
N LEU A 9 24.76 -8.93 39.67
CA LEU A 9 23.80 -9.57 38.72
C LEU A 9 22.54 -8.75 38.48
N ILE A 10 22.09 -7.97 39.52
CA ILE A 10 20.93 -7.08 39.36
C ILE A 10 21.30 -5.84 38.52
N GLN A 11 22.51 -5.32 38.68
CA GLN A 11 22.98 -4.20 37.83
C GLN A 11 23.25 -4.62 36.40
N LEU A 12 23.73 -5.84 36.16
CA LEU A 12 23.89 -6.37 34.80
C LEU A 12 22.56 -6.67 34.09
N ALA A 13 21.55 -7.10 34.86
CA ALA A 13 20.21 -7.36 34.32
C ALA A 13 19.43 -6.07 33.97
N ILE A 14 19.71 -4.97 34.70
CA ILE A 14 19.09 -3.67 34.41
C ILE A 14 19.73 -3.00 33.22
N SER A 15 21.05 -3.21 32.97
CA SER A 15 21.73 -2.67 31.77
C SER A 15 21.39 -3.41 30.48
N LEU A 16 20.79 -4.62 30.57
CA LEU A 16 20.32 -5.39 29.40
C LEU A 16 18.86 -5.08 29.00
N LEU A 17 18.14 -4.29 29.81
CA LEU A 17 16.76 -3.88 29.51
C LEU A 17 16.65 -2.43 28.99
N THR A 18 17.77 -1.72 28.81
CA THR A 18 17.78 -0.36 28.24
C THR A 18 18.39 -0.28 26.86
N ALA A 19 18.57 -1.40 26.15
CA ALA A 19 18.96 -1.43 24.76
C ALA A 19 17.74 -1.64 23.83
N CYS A 20 16.65 -0.89 24.08
CA CYS A 20 15.90 -0.30 22.99
C CYS A 20 16.57 1.05 22.73
N GLU A 21 17.74 1.06 22.15
CA GLU A 21 18.16 2.19 21.33
C GLU A 21 17.12 2.27 20.21
N VAL A 22 16.18 3.21 20.36
CA VAL A 22 15.56 3.86 19.22
C VAL A 22 16.77 4.39 18.44
N ILE A 23 17.15 3.69 17.38
CA ILE A 23 18.06 4.26 16.38
C ILE A 23 17.29 5.46 15.86
N ALA A 24 17.61 6.64 16.38
CA ALA A 24 17.17 7.88 15.79
C ALA A 24 17.74 7.83 14.36
N LEU A 25 16.86 7.54 13.41
CA LEU A 25 17.14 7.68 12.00
C LEU A 25 17.77 9.05 11.84
N GLY A 26 18.98 9.11 11.27
CA GLY A 26 19.83 10.29 11.28
C GLY A 26 19.05 11.54 10.98
N ASP A 27 19.51 12.64 11.53
CA ASP A 27 18.96 13.98 11.37
C ASP A 27 19.13 14.43 9.89
N HIS A 28 18.42 13.72 9.00
CA HIS A 28 18.14 14.22 7.67
C HIS A 28 17.14 15.34 7.91
N ASP A 29 17.51 16.56 7.55
CA ASP A 29 16.67 17.75 7.62
C ASP A 29 15.22 17.36 7.30
N LYS A 30 14.40 17.14 8.33
CA LYS A 30 12.99 16.89 8.17
C LYS A 30 12.42 18.11 7.50
N VAL A 31 12.28 18.07 6.19
CA VAL A 31 11.41 19.01 5.50
C VAL A 31 10.00 18.65 5.93
N ILE A 32 9.60 19.17 7.08
CA ILE A 32 8.19 19.16 7.47
C ILE A 32 7.50 20.01 6.42
N PHE A 33 6.87 19.35 5.46
CA PHE A 33 6.03 20.04 4.50
C PHE A 33 4.83 20.59 5.29
N THR A 34 4.95 21.84 5.69
CA THR A 34 3.80 22.62 6.16
C THR A 34 3.22 23.30 4.91
N PRO A 35 2.07 22.82 4.39
CA PRO A 35 1.41 23.51 3.29
C PRO A 35 1.18 24.96 3.73
N SER A 36 1.57 25.93 2.91
CA SER A 36 1.29 27.34 3.13
C SER A 36 -0.21 27.61 3.16
N ASP A 37 -0.99 26.76 2.50
CA ASP A 37 -2.46 26.72 2.51
C ASP A 37 -2.92 25.24 2.44
N PRO A 38 -3.80 24.75 3.35
CA PRO A 38 -4.39 23.43 3.28
C PRO A 38 -5.12 23.13 1.96
N SER A 39 -5.60 24.17 1.26
CA SER A 39 -6.25 24.03 -0.05
C SER A 39 -5.31 23.60 -1.17
N ASP A 40 -4.01 23.83 -1.02
CA ASP A 40 -2.99 23.44 -2.02
C ASP A 40 -2.68 21.94 -1.99
N VAL A 41 -3.05 21.25 -0.93
CA VAL A 41 -2.80 19.83 -0.76
C VAL A 41 -3.87 19.03 -1.50
N LYS A 42 -3.52 18.36 -2.58
CA LYS A 42 -4.46 17.54 -3.37
C LYS A 42 -4.68 16.17 -2.74
N ARG A 43 -5.88 15.64 -2.88
CA ARG A 43 -6.17 14.28 -2.47
C ARG A 43 -5.45 13.29 -3.38
N THR A 44 -4.70 12.39 -2.79
CA THR A 44 -4.17 11.22 -3.48
C THR A 44 -5.11 10.06 -3.26
N SER A 45 -5.60 9.49 -4.34
CA SER A 45 -6.53 8.37 -4.32
C SER A 45 -5.81 7.06 -4.59
N ILE A 46 -6.39 5.94 -4.16
CA ILE A 46 -5.96 4.60 -4.57
C ILE A 46 -6.97 3.99 -5.52
N LEU A 47 -6.50 3.55 -6.68
CA LEU A 47 -7.23 2.68 -7.59
C LEU A 47 -6.75 1.24 -7.38
N ILE A 48 -7.62 0.38 -6.85
CA ILE A 48 -7.39 -1.05 -6.74
C ILE A 48 -7.92 -1.70 -8.00
N GLU A 49 -7.06 -2.34 -8.78
CA GLU A 49 -7.39 -3.12 -9.96
C GLU A 49 -7.46 -4.61 -9.59
N PHE A 50 -8.62 -5.24 -9.74
CA PHE A 50 -8.78 -6.68 -9.64
C PHE A 50 -8.59 -7.31 -11.01
N THR A 51 -7.52 -8.11 -11.14
CA THR A 51 -7.00 -8.61 -12.41
C THR A 51 -6.56 -10.07 -12.30
N GLY A 52 -6.21 -10.68 -13.42
CA GLY A 52 -5.72 -12.05 -13.47
C GLY A 52 -5.07 -12.40 -14.81
N TRP A 53 -4.05 -13.23 -14.80
CA TRP A 53 -3.27 -13.57 -15.99
C TRP A 53 -4.10 -14.27 -17.10
N GLN A 54 -5.24 -14.89 -16.74
CA GLN A 54 -6.15 -15.52 -17.68
C GLN A 54 -7.23 -14.57 -18.22
N CYS A 55 -7.34 -13.37 -17.70
CA CYS A 55 -8.30 -12.36 -18.10
C CYS A 55 -7.82 -11.66 -19.40
N VAL A 56 -8.51 -11.92 -20.49
CA VAL A 56 -8.13 -11.44 -21.83
C VAL A 56 -8.21 -9.92 -21.96
N PHE A 57 -9.14 -9.27 -21.25
CA PHE A 57 -9.36 -7.82 -21.31
C PHE A 57 -8.66 -7.04 -20.18
N CYS A 58 -8.00 -7.73 -19.23
CA CYS A 58 -7.30 -7.06 -18.15
C CYS A 58 -6.13 -6.18 -18.62
N PRO A 59 -5.38 -6.52 -19.69
CA PRO A 59 -4.37 -5.61 -20.22
C PRO A 59 -4.93 -4.24 -20.64
N THR A 60 -6.12 -4.19 -21.23
CA THR A 60 -6.76 -2.92 -21.62
C THR A 60 -7.12 -2.07 -20.40
N ALA A 61 -7.57 -2.69 -19.30
CA ALA A 61 -7.83 -1.98 -18.05
C ALA A 61 -6.53 -1.48 -17.40
N ALA A 62 -5.46 -2.28 -17.45
CA ALA A 62 -4.14 -1.87 -16.97
C ALA A 62 -3.59 -0.67 -17.75
N GLU A 63 -3.81 -0.61 -19.07
CA GLU A 63 -3.48 0.55 -19.91
C GLU A 63 -4.27 1.80 -19.48
N GLU A 64 -5.56 1.67 -19.14
CA GLU A 64 -6.36 2.77 -18.62
C GLU A 64 -5.87 3.22 -17.23
N ALA A 65 -5.55 2.30 -16.31
CA ALA A 65 -4.97 2.62 -15.02
C ALA A 65 -3.65 3.39 -15.17
N HIS A 66 -2.78 2.94 -16.09
CA HIS A 66 -1.53 3.62 -16.42
C HIS A 66 -1.77 5.03 -16.98
N ARG A 67 -2.67 5.19 -17.95
CA ARG A 67 -3.06 6.50 -18.49
C ARG A 67 -3.56 7.47 -17.41
N LEU A 68 -4.36 6.96 -16.47
CA LEU A 68 -4.84 7.74 -15.32
C LEU A 68 -3.68 8.11 -14.38
N LYS A 69 -2.77 7.17 -14.11
CA LYS A 69 -1.56 7.44 -13.30
C LYS A 69 -0.70 8.52 -13.95
N GLU A 70 -0.50 8.50 -15.27
CA GLU A 70 0.21 9.56 -16.00
C GLU A 70 -0.51 10.91 -15.90
N GLN A 71 -1.84 10.92 -16.01
CA GLN A 71 -2.65 12.14 -15.95
C GLN A 71 -2.66 12.79 -14.57
N TYR A 72 -2.75 11.99 -13.48
CA TYR A 72 -2.87 12.48 -12.11
C TYR A 72 -1.55 12.45 -11.33
N GLY A 73 -0.51 11.83 -11.89
CA GLY A 73 0.83 11.76 -11.29
C GLY A 73 0.82 11.15 -9.90
N GLU A 74 1.41 11.84 -8.96
CA GLU A 74 1.48 11.41 -7.55
C GLU A 74 0.12 11.40 -6.83
N ASN A 75 -0.92 12.02 -7.41
CA ASN A 75 -2.25 12.05 -6.82
C ASN A 75 -3.10 10.81 -7.12
N LEU A 76 -2.54 9.80 -7.79
CA LEU A 76 -3.16 8.50 -7.98
C LEU A 76 -2.16 7.38 -7.70
N VAL A 77 -2.46 6.55 -6.72
CA VAL A 77 -1.78 5.27 -6.48
C VAL A 77 -2.59 4.17 -7.18
N VAL A 78 -1.91 3.27 -7.88
CA VAL A 78 -2.52 2.09 -8.50
C VAL A 78 -2.00 0.85 -7.79
N VAL A 79 -2.88 -0.09 -7.47
CA VAL A 79 -2.49 -1.40 -6.91
C VAL A 79 -3.25 -2.50 -7.64
N ALA A 80 -2.52 -3.39 -8.30
CA ALA A 80 -3.06 -4.56 -8.99
C ALA A 80 -3.15 -5.75 -8.03
N MET A 81 -4.34 -6.30 -7.88
CA MET A 81 -4.61 -7.45 -7.02
C MET A 81 -5.00 -8.66 -7.86
N HIS A 82 -4.30 -9.76 -7.66
CA HIS A 82 -4.58 -11.07 -8.25
C HIS A 82 -5.18 -12.00 -7.18
N PRO A 83 -6.50 -11.95 -6.91
CA PRO A 83 -7.11 -12.74 -5.84
C PRO A 83 -7.13 -14.22 -6.22
N LYS A 84 -6.55 -15.07 -5.36
CA LYS A 84 -6.45 -16.52 -5.59
C LYS A 84 -7.80 -17.21 -5.75
N SER A 85 -8.84 -16.70 -5.10
CA SER A 85 -10.19 -17.25 -5.14
C SER A 85 -10.92 -17.02 -6.47
N ASN A 86 -10.38 -16.18 -7.39
CA ASN A 86 -11.03 -15.92 -8.68
C ASN A 86 -10.51 -16.86 -9.78
N GLN A 87 -11.39 -17.25 -10.71
CA GLN A 87 -11.06 -18.17 -11.82
C GLN A 87 -9.97 -17.66 -12.75
N PHE A 88 -9.82 -16.34 -12.94
CA PHE A 88 -8.83 -15.74 -13.84
C PHE A 88 -7.41 -15.73 -13.29
N THR A 89 -7.21 -16.12 -12.04
CA THR A 89 -5.90 -16.16 -11.38
C THR A 89 -5.38 -17.58 -11.15
N ASN A 90 -6.10 -18.60 -11.60
CA ASN A 90 -5.72 -20.00 -11.40
C ASN A 90 -4.48 -20.35 -12.23
N TYR A 91 -3.37 -20.69 -11.56
CA TYR A 91 -2.09 -21.07 -12.19
C TYR A 91 -1.95 -22.57 -12.45
N GLY A 92 -2.90 -23.38 -11.99
CA GLY A 92 -2.80 -24.82 -12.06
C GLY A 92 -1.56 -25.34 -11.32
N LYS A 93 -0.71 -26.10 -12.05
CA LYS A 93 0.56 -26.63 -11.51
C LYS A 93 1.76 -25.69 -11.73
N ASN A 94 1.56 -24.52 -12.35
CA ASN A 94 2.64 -23.61 -12.71
C ASN A 94 2.83 -22.51 -11.63
N GLU A 95 3.41 -22.89 -10.49
CA GLU A 95 3.68 -21.99 -9.37
C GLU A 95 4.62 -20.80 -9.70
N LYS A 96 5.39 -20.90 -10.80
CA LYS A 96 6.29 -19.81 -11.23
C LYS A 96 5.56 -18.55 -11.67
N LEU A 97 4.26 -18.66 -11.97
CA LEU A 97 3.42 -17.53 -12.38
C LEU A 97 2.50 -17.05 -11.24
N ASN A 98 2.88 -17.31 -9.99
CA ASN A 98 2.05 -16.94 -8.86
C ASN A 98 2.17 -15.44 -8.55
N PHE A 99 1.21 -14.66 -9.03
CA PHE A 99 1.05 -13.22 -8.72
C PHE A 99 0.12 -12.98 -7.54
N THR A 100 -0.42 -14.04 -6.91
CA THR A 100 -1.35 -13.93 -5.79
C THR A 100 -0.63 -13.71 -4.47
N CYS A 101 -1.27 -12.99 -3.56
CA CYS A 101 -0.93 -12.99 -2.14
C CYS A 101 -2.20 -13.17 -1.29
N PRO A 102 -2.09 -13.70 -0.06
CA PRO A 102 -3.24 -13.93 0.82
C PRO A 102 -4.02 -12.65 1.14
N GLU A 103 -3.32 -11.53 1.22
CA GLU A 103 -3.87 -10.22 1.55
C GLU A 103 -4.80 -9.74 0.43
N ALA A 104 -4.36 -9.80 -0.83
CA ALA A 104 -5.17 -9.44 -1.99
C ALA A 104 -6.45 -10.30 -2.09
N ASP A 105 -6.33 -11.60 -1.78
CA ASP A 105 -7.48 -12.50 -1.75
C ASP A 105 -8.47 -12.13 -0.63
N SER A 106 -7.95 -11.81 0.56
CA SER A 106 -8.77 -11.42 1.72
C SER A 106 -9.52 -10.10 1.47
N ILE A 107 -8.86 -9.10 0.85
CA ILE A 107 -9.49 -7.83 0.47
C ILE A 107 -10.59 -8.07 -0.55
N TYR A 108 -10.30 -8.84 -1.59
CA TYR A 108 -11.25 -9.19 -2.65
C TYR A 108 -12.51 -9.86 -2.10
N VAL A 109 -12.35 -10.89 -1.25
CA VAL A 109 -13.46 -11.62 -0.64
C VAL A 109 -14.27 -10.71 0.28
N LYS A 110 -13.62 -9.87 1.09
CA LYS A 110 -14.32 -8.90 1.96
C LYS A 110 -15.13 -7.88 1.17
N MET A 111 -14.68 -7.51 -0.02
CA MET A 111 -15.44 -6.64 -0.94
C MET A 111 -16.58 -7.38 -1.67
N GLY A 112 -16.80 -8.66 -1.41
CA GLY A 112 -17.85 -9.47 -2.01
C GLY A 112 -17.45 -10.15 -3.31
N GLY A 113 -16.16 -10.22 -3.60
CA GLY A 113 -15.61 -10.94 -4.74
C GLY A 113 -15.83 -12.46 -4.62
N THR A 114 -16.08 -13.11 -5.74
CA THR A 114 -16.35 -14.54 -5.84
C THR A 114 -15.49 -15.20 -6.93
N ALA A 115 -15.47 -16.53 -6.97
CA ALA A 115 -14.73 -17.27 -8.00
C ALA A 115 -15.16 -16.89 -9.43
N THR A 116 -16.38 -16.43 -9.62
CA THR A 116 -16.97 -16.11 -10.92
C THR A 116 -17.14 -14.61 -11.18
N THR A 117 -16.70 -13.73 -10.27
CA THR A 117 -16.70 -12.29 -10.55
C THR A 117 -15.91 -12.02 -11.81
N GLU A 118 -16.55 -11.35 -12.77
CA GLU A 118 -15.91 -11.01 -14.05
C GLU A 118 -14.81 -9.95 -13.85
N PHE A 119 -13.70 -10.14 -14.55
CA PHE A 119 -12.59 -9.19 -14.62
C PHE A 119 -12.48 -8.59 -16.03
N PRO A 120 -11.87 -7.38 -16.19
CA PRO A 120 -11.33 -6.52 -15.13
C PRO A 120 -12.40 -5.79 -14.32
N LYS A 121 -12.10 -5.55 -13.05
CA LYS A 121 -12.89 -4.71 -12.15
C LYS A 121 -11.94 -3.84 -11.33
N GLY A 122 -12.42 -2.73 -10.82
CA GLY A 122 -11.65 -1.88 -9.92
C GLY A 122 -12.48 -1.28 -8.81
N ASN A 123 -11.80 -0.77 -7.83
CA ASN A 123 -12.39 0.02 -6.76
C ASN A 123 -11.54 1.27 -6.50
N LEU A 124 -12.18 2.39 -6.29
CA LEU A 124 -11.50 3.63 -5.90
C LEU A 124 -11.72 3.88 -4.41
N ASN A 125 -10.62 4.10 -3.68
CA ASN A 125 -10.61 4.50 -2.27
C ASN A 125 -11.37 3.57 -1.31
N MET A 126 -11.54 2.29 -1.67
CA MET A 126 -12.32 1.31 -0.92
C MET A 126 -13.79 1.73 -0.68
N VAL A 127 -14.31 2.64 -1.49
CA VAL A 127 -15.67 3.11 -1.38
C VAL A 127 -16.64 2.07 -1.95
N LYS A 128 -17.74 1.85 -1.23
CA LYS A 128 -18.86 1.03 -1.68
C LYS A 128 -19.99 1.92 -2.17
N ASP A 129 -20.32 1.85 -3.46
CA ASP A 129 -21.51 2.53 -3.95
C ASP A 129 -22.78 1.65 -3.86
N GLU A 130 -23.94 2.30 -3.90
CA GLU A 130 -25.23 1.63 -3.74
C GLU A 130 -25.59 0.73 -4.94
N THR A 131 -25.09 1.06 -6.13
CA THR A 131 -25.45 0.39 -7.40
C THR A 131 -24.51 -0.76 -7.73
N ASN A 132 -23.19 -0.48 -7.65
CA ASN A 132 -22.16 -1.41 -8.13
C ASN A 132 -21.45 -2.13 -6.98
N GLY A 133 -21.76 -1.80 -5.73
CA GLY A 133 -21.02 -2.29 -4.57
C GLY A 133 -19.57 -1.78 -4.61
N TYR A 134 -18.60 -2.71 -4.53
CA TYR A 134 -17.18 -2.36 -4.59
C TYR A 134 -16.57 -2.49 -6.00
N PHE A 135 -17.28 -3.06 -6.99
CA PHE A 135 -16.66 -3.46 -8.25
C PHE A 135 -17.14 -2.62 -9.43
N HIS A 136 -16.33 -1.67 -9.83
CA HIS A 136 -16.59 -0.81 -10.97
C HIS A 136 -15.94 -1.35 -12.25
N LYS A 137 -16.59 -1.13 -13.39
CA LYS A 137 -16.01 -1.40 -14.70
C LYS A 137 -14.91 -0.36 -14.98
N TRP A 138 -13.87 -0.78 -15.70
CA TRP A 138 -12.71 0.05 -15.99
C TRP A 138 -13.07 1.33 -16.80
N GLU A 139 -14.10 1.30 -17.62
CA GLU A 139 -14.59 2.46 -18.37
C GLU A 139 -15.06 3.62 -17.45
N ASN A 140 -15.36 3.33 -16.19
CA ASN A 140 -15.82 4.32 -15.22
C ASN A 140 -14.68 4.90 -14.37
N TRP A 141 -13.48 4.32 -14.40
CA TRP A 141 -12.39 4.73 -13.50
C TRP A 141 -11.99 6.19 -13.67
N GLY A 142 -11.92 6.70 -14.90
CA GLY A 142 -11.61 8.09 -15.17
C GLY A 142 -12.57 9.07 -14.49
N THR A 143 -13.87 8.76 -14.50
CA THR A 143 -14.90 9.57 -13.83
C THR A 143 -14.73 9.52 -12.31
N LEU A 144 -14.53 8.34 -11.75
CA LEU A 144 -14.35 8.15 -10.29
C LEU A 144 -13.10 8.90 -9.79
N VAL A 145 -11.97 8.75 -10.48
CA VAL A 145 -10.71 9.42 -10.14
C VAL A 145 -10.87 10.94 -10.20
N SER A 146 -11.51 11.46 -11.26
CA SER A 146 -11.76 12.90 -11.39
C SER A 146 -12.60 13.47 -10.25
N GLN A 147 -13.64 12.75 -9.84
CA GLN A 147 -14.49 13.16 -8.71
C GLN A 147 -13.74 13.14 -7.38
N ALA A 148 -12.94 12.07 -7.14
CA ALA A 148 -12.15 11.95 -5.93
C ALA A 148 -11.03 13.01 -5.84
N TYR A 149 -10.41 13.35 -6.97
CA TYR A 149 -9.35 14.36 -7.05
C TYR A 149 -9.87 15.77 -6.69
N ALA A 150 -11.13 16.06 -7.00
CA ALA A 150 -11.78 17.33 -6.65
C ALA A 150 -12.23 17.40 -5.18
N ALA A 151 -12.23 16.28 -4.44
CA ALA A 151 -12.67 16.25 -3.05
C ALA A 151 -11.65 16.93 -2.11
N PRO A 152 -12.12 17.55 -1.02
CA PRO A 152 -11.23 18.10 -0.01
C PRO A 152 -10.40 17.02 0.66
N LYS A 153 -9.29 17.41 1.27
CA LYS A 153 -8.31 16.56 1.87
C LYS A 153 -8.02 16.95 3.32
N PRO A 154 -8.44 16.13 4.26
CA PRO A 154 -8.23 16.42 5.68
C PRO A 154 -6.86 15.99 6.21
N VAL A 155 -6.02 15.32 5.40
CA VAL A 155 -4.77 14.70 5.86
C VAL A 155 -3.62 14.95 4.90
N VAL A 156 -2.45 15.30 5.42
CA VAL A 156 -1.17 15.16 4.71
C VAL A 156 -0.55 13.82 5.09
N LEU A 157 -0.12 13.07 4.10
CA LEU A 157 0.55 11.78 4.26
C LEU A 157 1.89 11.85 3.54
N SER A 158 2.98 11.69 4.27
CA SER A 158 4.31 11.53 3.74
C SER A 158 4.95 10.25 4.25
N GLN A 159 5.88 9.71 3.49
CA GLN A 159 6.58 8.50 3.89
C GLN A 159 7.96 8.43 3.28
N GLU A 160 8.86 7.76 3.98
CA GLU A 160 10.20 7.40 3.53
C GLU A 160 10.39 5.90 3.72
N ALA A 161 11.10 5.27 2.79
CA ALA A 161 11.43 3.85 2.86
C ALA A 161 12.85 3.61 2.38
N TYR A 162 13.67 2.96 3.19
CA TYR A 162 15.05 2.62 2.81
C TYR A 162 15.48 1.28 3.35
N CYS A 163 16.33 0.64 2.58
CA CYS A 163 16.88 -0.68 2.86
C CYS A 163 18.33 -0.49 3.31
N ILE A 164 18.65 -0.87 4.56
CA ILE A 164 19.99 -0.71 5.15
C ILE A 164 20.83 -1.97 5.08
N ASP A 165 20.23 -3.09 4.72
CA ASP A 165 20.91 -4.37 4.53
C ASP A 165 20.39 -5.09 3.29
N THR A 166 20.61 -6.40 3.19
CA THR A 166 20.20 -7.17 2.02
C THR A 166 18.69 -7.20 1.80
N ASN A 167 17.85 -7.21 2.85
CA ASN A 167 16.41 -7.44 2.74
C ASN A 167 15.53 -6.70 3.76
N THR A 168 16.09 -5.98 4.72
CA THR A 168 15.31 -5.27 5.74
C THR A 168 15.05 -3.84 5.29
N VAL A 169 13.78 -3.43 5.26
CA VAL A 169 13.33 -2.09 4.92
C VAL A 169 12.80 -1.40 6.16
N PHE A 170 13.29 -0.18 6.41
CA PHE A 170 12.74 0.74 7.39
C PHE A 170 11.80 1.71 6.69
N ILE A 171 10.62 1.90 7.26
CA ILE A 171 9.54 2.70 6.67
C ILE A 171 9.06 3.65 7.75
N ALA A 172 9.17 4.94 7.51
CA ALA A 172 8.58 5.98 8.35
C ALA A 172 7.39 6.61 7.63
N VAL A 173 6.25 6.66 8.30
CA VAL A 173 5.00 7.24 7.77
C VAL A 173 4.58 8.38 8.69
N ASP A 174 4.55 9.60 8.18
CA ASP A 174 4.06 10.79 8.88
C ASP A 174 2.66 11.15 8.39
N ILE A 175 1.73 11.30 9.34
CA ILE A 175 0.34 11.61 9.06
C ILE A 175 -0.04 12.87 9.82
N THR A 176 -0.38 13.95 9.10
CA THR A 176 -0.79 15.21 9.68
C THR A 176 -2.29 15.40 9.49
N ASN A 177 -3.03 15.52 10.58
CA ASN A 177 -4.44 15.88 10.55
C ASN A 177 -4.58 17.39 10.32
N LEU A 178 -5.23 17.78 9.22
CA LEU A 178 -5.50 19.19 8.89
C LEU A 178 -6.85 19.67 9.44
N ASP A 179 -7.67 18.75 9.93
CA ASP A 179 -9.00 19.07 10.47
C ASP A 179 -8.90 19.67 11.88
N SER A 180 -9.95 20.38 12.28
CA SER A 180 -10.13 20.96 13.61
C SER A 180 -10.63 20.00 14.68
N LEU A 181 -10.93 18.75 14.31
CA LEU A 181 -11.38 17.68 15.19
C LEU A 181 -10.39 16.51 15.19
N THR A 182 -10.34 15.77 16.29
CA THR A 182 -9.62 14.48 16.34
C THR A 182 -10.22 13.53 15.31
N MET A 183 -9.36 12.88 14.55
CA MET A 183 -9.72 11.93 13.49
C MET A 183 -9.45 10.49 13.97
N ASP A 184 -10.48 9.65 13.96
CA ASP A 184 -10.33 8.20 14.17
C ASP A 184 -9.88 7.53 12.86
N ALA A 185 -8.60 7.65 12.58
CA ALA A 185 -8.01 7.10 11.37
C ALA A 185 -7.57 5.64 11.54
N THR A 186 -7.41 4.96 10.42
CA THR A 186 -6.78 3.64 10.32
C THR A 186 -5.65 3.73 9.29
N LEU A 187 -4.45 3.29 9.67
CA LEU A 187 -3.28 3.24 8.78
C LEU A 187 -3.07 1.83 8.25
N GLN A 188 -2.97 1.69 6.92
CA GLN A 188 -2.53 0.48 6.23
C GLN A 188 -1.25 0.79 5.46
N VAL A 189 -0.31 -0.16 5.46
CA VAL A 189 0.94 -0.08 4.70
C VAL A 189 1.14 -1.38 3.93
N TRP A 190 1.30 -1.26 2.61
CA TRP A 190 1.40 -2.39 1.69
C TRP A 190 2.72 -2.35 0.91
N LEU A 191 3.17 -3.54 0.51
CA LEU A 191 4.27 -3.74 -0.43
C LEU A 191 3.70 -4.01 -1.81
N THR A 192 4.16 -3.27 -2.82
CA THR A 192 3.88 -3.55 -4.24
C THR A 192 5.17 -3.80 -5.01
N GLU A 193 5.07 -4.46 -6.16
CA GLU A 193 6.20 -4.76 -7.04
C GLU A 193 5.83 -4.46 -8.48
N ASP A 194 6.71 -3.74 -9.17
CA ASP A 194 6.60 -3.45 -10.60
C ASP A 194 7.45 -4.41 -11.44
N ASN A 195 7.18 -4.44 -12.74
CA ASN A 195 7.97 -5.17 -13.72
C ASN A 195 8.14 -6.66 -13.39
N VAL A 196 7.07 -7.30 -12.91
CA VAL A 196 7.03 -8.74 -12.67
C VAL A 196 6.70 -9.44 -14.00
N ILE A 197 7.72 -10.03 -14.63
CA ILE A 197 7.55 -10.66 -15.94
C ILE A 197 6.86 -12.01 -15.82
N GLY A 198 5.80 -12.19 -16.63
CA GLY A 198 5.06 -13.44 -16.66
C GLY A 198 4.01 -13.52 -17.75
N SER A 199 3.27 -14.61 -17.80
CA SER A 199 2.25 -14.81 -18.84
C SER A 199 1.00 -13.98 -18.57
N GLN A 200 0.44 -13.44 -19.67
CA GLN A 200 -0.86 -12.76 -19.69
C GLN A 200 -1.63 -13.15 -20.94
N LYS A 201 -2.88 -13.57 -20.81
CA LYS A 201 -3.76 -13.77 -21.96
C LYS A 201 -4.20 -12.43 -22.54
N LYS A 202 -4.19 -12.35 -23.87
CA LYS A 202 -4.66 -11.22 -24.70
C LYS A 202 -5.59 -11.76 -25.79
N PRO A 203 -6.37 -10.92 -26.50
CA PRO A 203 -7.21 -11.37 -27.60
C PRO A 203 -6.48 -12.13 -28.69
N GLU A 204 -5.25 -11.73 -29.00
CA GLU A 204 -4.38 -12.32 -30.03
C GLU A 204 -3.61 -13.56 -29.57
N GLY A 205 -3.66 -13.91 -28.27
CA GLY A 205 -2.95 -15.06 -27.73
C GLY A 205 -2.39 -14.82 -26.32
N THR A 206 -1.41 -15.63 -25.92
CA THR A 206 -0.74 -15.48 -24.63
C THR A 206 0.61 -14.81 -24.79
N ASP A 207 0.75 -13.64 -24.20
CA ASP A 207 2.03 -12.96 -24.05
C ASP A 207 2.76 -13.59 -22.86
N LYS A 208 3.96 -14.14 -23.08
CA LYS A 208 4.75 -14.82 -22.05
C LYS A 208 5.73 -13.89 -21.32
N GLU A 209 5.96 -12.71 -21.88
CA GLU A 209 6.90 -11.70 -21.39
C GLU A 209 6.18 -10.41 -20.95
N TYR A 210 4.90 -10.53 -20.58
CA TYR A 210 4.11 -9.39 -20.11
C TYR A 210 4.64 -8.90 -18.77
N ALA A 211 4.84 -7.58 -18.65
CA ALA A 211 5.25 -6.94 -17.41
C ALA A 211 4.00 -6.56 -16.58
N HIS A 212 3.80 -7.27 -15.47
CA HIS A 212 2.79 -6.91 -14.48
C HIS A 212 3.35 -5.84 -13.55
N ASN A 213 2.65 -4.71 -13.42
CA ASN A 213 3.03 -3.58 -12.58
C ASN A 213 2.08 -3.39 -11.42
N HIS A 214 2.53 -2.65 -10.41
CA HIS A 214 1.74 -2.31 -9.21
C HIS A 214 1.20 -3.52 -8.44
N LEU A 215 1.84 -4.67 -8.60
CA LEU A 215 1.37 -5.94 -8.06
C LEU A 215 1.46 -5.97 -6.54
N MET A 216 0.34 -6.15 -5.85
CA MET A 216 0.34 -6.30 -4.39
C MET A 216 1.07 -7.58 -3.99
N ARG A 217 2.07 -7.47 -3.08
CA ARG A 217 2.90 -8.58 -2.61
C ARG A 217 2.66 -8.95 -1.17
N ALA A 218 2.37 -7.97 -0.32
CA ALA A 218 2.12 -8.18 1.11
C ALA A 218 1.43 -6.97 1.76
N SER A 219 0.87 -7.18 2.95
CA SER A 219 0.56 -6.11 3.91
C SER A 219 1.67 -6.06 4.96
N ILE A 220 2.26 -4.89 5.16
CA ILE A 220 3.32 -4.66 6.14
C ILE A 220 2.69 -4.38 7.51
N SER A 221 1.67 -3.54 7.55
CA SER A 221 0.81 -3.36 8.71
C SER A 221 -0.19 -4.54 8.84
N PRO A 222 -0.95 -4.65 9.94
CA PRO A 222 -2.14 -5.52 9.97
C PRO A 222 -3.02 -5.25 8.75
N LEU A 223 -3.55 -6.30 8.10
CA LEU A 223 -4.25 -6.20 6.81
C LEU A 223 -5.39 -5.17 6.81
N TRP A 224 -6.12 -5.07 7.92
CA TRP A 224 -7.24 -4.14 8.07
C TRP A 224 -6.83 -2.81 8.71
N GLY A 225 -5.51 -2.61 8.84
CA GLY A 225 -4.88 -1.42 9.37
C GLY A 225 -4.76 -1.38 10.90
N GLU A 226 -4.03 -0.39 11.37
CA GLU A 226 -3.88 -0.05 12.76
C GLU A 226 -4.76 1.16 13.07
N GLN A 227 -5.49 1.09 14.20
CA GLN A 227 -6.25 2.24 14.69
C GLN A 227 -5.28 3.33 15.12
N LEU A 228 -5.45 4.51 14.56
CA LEU A 228 -4.55 5.62 14.76
C LEU A 228 -5.37 6.91 14.95
N PRO A 229 -5.86 7.19 16.18
CA PRO A 229 -6.49 8.47 16.45
C PRO A 229 -5.45 9.59 16.36
N ILE A 230 -5.75 10.61 15.56
CA ILE A 230 -4.85 11.75 15.34
C ILE A 230 -5.57 13.02 15.75
N ASP A 231 -5.03 13.71 16.77
CA ASP A 231 -5.59 14.94 17.26
C ASP A 231 -5.57 16.07 16.20
N ALA A 232 -6.47 17.02 16.38
CA ALA A 232 -6.60 18.18 15.50
C ALA A 232 -5.24 18.88 15.31
N HIS A 233 -4.86 19.11 14.04
CA HIS A 233 -3.63 19.81 13.65
C HIS A 233 -2.33 19.15 14.15
N MET A 234 -2.38 17.85 14.55
CA MET A 234 -1.20 17.11 15.00
C MET A 234 -0.66 16.21 13.90
N THR A 235 0.64 15.97 13.96
CA THR A 235 1.34 14.98 13.15
C THR A 235 1.68 13.78 14.03
N GLN A 236 1.39 12.59 13.52
CA GLN A 236 1.79 11.34 14.13
C GLN A 236 2.68 10.57 13.18
N GLN A 237 3.80 10.04 13.69
CA GLN A 237 4.71 9.17 12.95
C GLN A 237 4.52 7.72 13.38
N VAL A 238 4.48 6.82 12.40
CA VAL A 238 4.52 5.36 12.61
C VAL A 238 5.70 4.80 11.85
N VAL A 239 6.46 3.90 12.49
CA VAL A 239 7.67 3.30 11.91
C VAL A 239 7.50 1.79 11.83
N TYR A 240 7.88 1.21 10.69
CA TYR A 240 7.91 -0.22 10.46
C TYR A 240 9.31 -0.68 10.11
N GLU A 241 9.68 -1.85 10.59
CA GLU A 241 10.79 -2.65 10.11
C GLU A 241 10.21 -3.89 9.43
N TYR A 242 10.56 -4.10 8.16
CA TYR A 242 9.97 -5.18 7.36
C TYR A 242 11.01 -5.93 6.56
N THR A 243 11.00 -7.26 6.68
CA THR A 243 11.86 -8.12 5.86
C THR A 243 11.16 -8.46 4.56
N LEU A 244 11.76 -8.04 3.44
CA LEU A 244 11.22 -8.31 2.11
C LEU A 244 11.18 -9.81 1.82
N PRO A 245 10.10 -10.32 1.20
CA PRO A 245 10.03 -11.70 0.77
C PRO A 245 11.14 -12.05 -0.24
N GLU A 246 11.75 -13.23 -0.14
CA GLU A 246 12.83 -13.67 -1.04
C GLU A 246 12.50 -13.65 -2.54
N LYS A 247 11.21 -13.69 -2.88
CA LYS A 247 10.75 -13.78 -4.28
C LYS A 247 10.54 -12.43 -4.95
N VAL A 248 10.65 -11.31 -4.23
CA VAL A 248 10.48 -9.97 -4.80
C VAL A 248 11.82 -9.40 -5.25
N LYS A 249 11.78 -8.59 -6.30
CA LYS A 249 12.93 -7.79 -6.74
C LYS A 249 12.85 -6.45 -6.02
N LYS A 250 13.68 -6.27 -5.00
CA LYS A 250 13.63 -5.10 -4.13
C LYS A 250 13.70 -3.76 -4.89
N GLU A 251 14.45 -3.73 -5.98
CA GLU A 251 14.62 -2.55 -6.84
C GLU A 251 13.32 -2.14 -7.56
N ASN A 252 12.39 -3.07 -7.67
CA ASN A 252 11.07 -2.88 -8.28
C ASN A 252 9.96 -2.67 -7.25
N CYS A 253 10.30 -2.65 -5.95
CA CYS A 253 9.31 -2.56 -4.89
C CYS A 253 9.00 -1.11 -4.53
N ASN A 254 7.71 -0.88 -4.21
CA ASN A 254 7.22 0.37 -3.66
C ASN A 254 6.46 0.11 -2.36
N ILE A 255 6.43 1.10 -1.50
CA ILE A 255 5.62 1.11 -0.28
C ILE A 255 4.40 2.00 -0.54
N VAL A 256 3.23 1.47 -0.24
CA VAL A 256 1.94 2.18 -0.35
C VAL A 256 1.37 2.35 1.04
N ALA A 257 1.19 3.59 1.49
CA ALA A 257 0.50 3.92 2.74
C ALA A 257 -0.89 4.47 2.45
N LEU A 258 -1.87 4.03 3.24
CA LEU A 258 -3.27 4.40 3.13
C LEU A 258 -3.80 4.86 4.48
N VAL A 259 -4.41 6.03 4.52
CA VAL A 259 -5.17 6.51 5.67
C VAL A 259 -6.65 6.41 5.36
N SER A 260 -7.38 5.70 6.21
CA SER A 260 -8.82 5.45 6.05
C SER A 260 -9.59 5.96 7.26
N VAL A 261 -10.84 6.41 7.01
CA VAL A 261 -11.83 6.73 8.03
C VAL A 261 -13.11 5.97 7.68
N ASN A 262 -13.70 5.27 8.64
CA ASN A 262 -14.89 4.43 8.43
C ASN A 262 -14.73 3.39 7.30
N GLY A 263 -13.49 2.94 7.03
CA GLY A 263 -13.18 1.96 6.00
C GLY A 263 -13.02 2.53 4.59
N GLU A 264 -13.15 3.84 4.39
CA GLU A 264 -12.89 4.53 3.12
C GLU A 264 -11.54 5.22 3.15
N VAL A 265 -10.72 5.03 2.13
CA VAL A 265 -9.41 5.69 2.02
C VAL A 265 -9.61 7.18 1.74
N ILE A 266 -9.13 8.01 2.65
CA ILE A 266 -9.18 9.47 2.53
C ILE A 266 -7.89 10.05 1.97
N GLN A 267 -6.78 9.31 2.08
CA GLN A 267 -5.47 9.68 1.56
C GLN A 267 -4.62 8.46 1.30
N ALA A 268 -3.85 8.49 0.21
CA ALA A 268 -2.85 7.51 -0.15
C ALA A 268 -1.49 8.18 -0.40
N ASN A 269 -0.42 7.41 -0.33
CA ASN A 269 0.92 7.80 -0.78
C ASN A 269 1.67 6.56 -1.24
N GLU A 270 2.52 6.71 -2.26
CA GLU A 270 3.40 5.67 -2.77
C GLU A 270 4.83 6.20 -2.83
N THR A 271 5.79 5.43 -2.31
CA THR A 271 7.21 5.77 -2.41
C THR A 271 8.04 4.55 -2.81
N LYS A 272 9.12 4.80 -3.54
CA LYS A 272 10.11 3.75 -3.85
C LYS A 272 10.98 3.47 -2.64
N ILE A 273 11.42 2.22 -2.52
CA ILE A 273 12.46 1.86 -1.56
C ILE A 273 13.78 2.43 -2.08
N THR A 274 14.47 3.22 -1.26
CA THR A 274 15.83 3.69 -1.54
C THR A 274 16.86 2.71 -0.99
N PHE A 275 18.01 2.64 -1.63
CA PHE A 275 19.12 1.76 -1.25
C PHE A 275 20.36 2.60 -1.01
N GLU A 276 21.07 2.37 0.10
CA GLU A 276 22.38 2.94 0.37
C GLU A 276 23.51 2.13 -0.28
#